data_e166d258ff58fe44766b3948f962ad57
#
_entry.id   e166d258ff58fe44766b3948f962ad57
#
_cell.length_a   1.000
_cell.length_b   1.000
_cell.length_c   1.000
_cell.angle_alpha   90.00
_cell.angle_beta   90.00
_cell.angle_gamma   90.00
#
_symmetry.space_group_name_H-M   'P 1'
#
loop_
_entity.id
_entity.type
_entity.pdbx_description
1 polymer ?
#
loop_
_entity_poly.entity_id
_entity_poly.type
_entity_poly.pdbx_seq_one_letter_code
_entity_poly.pdbx_strand_id
1 'polypeptide(L)'
;MEKNMENCRTEIIALPKRTWKGVVIPLEIRSQSYYDLEINPLDRNGCTVSLIRKQAEKEIVHTPEEYNFPDSLYQEHWEHAQAYGIVSECGDLLACIEICPEEWSNRLMVTELWVSDELRHQGIGKRLMD
;
A
#
# COMPACT_ATOMS: atom_id res chain seq x y z
N MET A 1 24.14 13.21 17.75
CA MET A 1 23.42 13.83 16.61
C MET A 1 22.69 12.82 15.73
N GLU A 2 23.29 11.72 15.37
CA GLU A 2 22.64 10.70 14.53
C GLU A 2 21.43 10.01 15.20
N LYS A 3 21.47 9.80 16.53
CA LYS A 3 20.36 9.18 17.28
C LYS A 3 19.07 10.01 17.31
N ASN A 4 19.17 11.34 17.19
CA ASN A 4 17.98 12.20 17.19
C ASN A 4 17.29 12.25 15.81
N MET A 5 18.02 12.05 14.73
CA MET A 5 17.43 12.01 13.37
C MET A 5 16.71 10.68 13.11
N GLU A 6 17.20 9.56 13.64
CA GLU A 6 16.51 8.27 13.55
C GLU A 6 15.18 8.25 14.31
N ASN A 7 15.11 8.90 15.47
CA ASN A 7 13.89 9.00 16.26
C ASN A 7 12.81 9.87 15.59
N CYS A 8 13.18 10.95 14.89
CA CYS A 8 12.23 11.78 14.16
C CYS A 8 11.61 11.07 12.95
N ARG A 9 12.33 10.12 12.34
CA ARG A 9 11.87 9.37 11.15
C ARG A 9 10.84 8.29 11.43
N THR A 10 10.58 7.95 12.69
CA THR A 10 9.68 6.86 13.07
C THR A 10 8.50 7.32 13.91
N GLU A 11 8.30 8.62 14.07
CA GLU A 11 7.15 9.17 14.77
C GLU A 11 5.92 9.13 13.86
N ILE A 12 4.85 8.52 14.37
CA ILE A 12 3.57 8.47 13.67
C ILE A 12 2.79 9.74 14.01
N ILE A 13 2.43 10.49 12.98
CA ILE A 13 1.67 11.73 13.11
C ILE A 13 0.35 11.64 12.35
N ALA A 14 -0.61 12.48 12.72
CA ALA A 14 -1.83 12.64 11.94
C ALA A 14 -1.51 13.30 10.60
N LEU A 15 -2.15 12.80 9.54
CA LEU A 15 -2.05 13.35 8.19
C LEU A 15 -3.39 14.03 7.86
N PRO A 16 -3.56 15.33 8.15
CA PRO A 16 -4.85 15.98 7.97
C PRO A 16 -5.27 16.06 6.50
N LYS A 17 -6.56 15.86 6.26
CA LYS A 17 -7.14 15.84 4.90
C LYS A 17 -6.82 17.09 4.10
N ARG A 18 -6.88 18.26 4.73
CA ARG A 18 -6.61 19.55 4.07
C ARG A 18 -5.25 19.62 3.39
N THR A 19 -4.26 18.90 3.93
CA THR A 19 -2.88 18.88 3.43
C THR A 19 -2.60 17.66 2.55
N TRP A 20 -3.18 16.51 2.90
CA TRP A 20 -2.79 15.22 2.35
C TRP A 20 -3.77 14.64 1.34
N LYS A 21 -4.93 15.28 1.11
CA LYS A 21 -5.88 14.80 0.11
C LYS A 21 -5.26 14.71 -1.28
N GLY A 22 -5.37 13.54 -1.89
CA GLY A 22 -4.86 13.30 -3.23
C GLY A 22 -3.37 12.99 -3.32
N VAL A 23 -2.67 12.94 -2.20
CA VAL A 23 -1.26 12.55 -2.19
C VAL A 23 -1.16 11.08 -2.57
N VAL A 24 -0.44 10.80 -3.65
CA VAL A 24 -0.23 9.45 -4.16
C VAL A 24 0.72 8.69 -3.25
N ILE A 25 0.32 7.48 -2.86
CA ILE A 25 1.17 6.59 -2.09
C ILE A 25 2.25 6.07 -3.04
N PRO A 26 3.55 6.25 -2.73
CA PRO A 26 4.63 5.83 -3.63
C PRO A 26 4.86 4.32 -3.57
N LEU A 27 3.81 3.58 -3.88
CA LEU A 27 3.80 2.12 -3.86
C LEU A 27 4.57 1.58 -5.05
N GLU A 28 5.71 0.97 -4.78
CA GLU A 28 6.52 0.29 -5.77
C GLU A 28 6.54 -1.20 -5.46
N ILE A 29 6.13 -2.00 -6.44
CA ILE A 29 6.10 -3.45 -6.32
C ILE A 29 7.21 -4.03 -7.19
N ARG A 30 8.10 -4.82 -6.57
CA ARG A 30 9.19 -5.52 -7.25
C ARG A 30 9.03 -7.01 -7.07
N SER A 31 9.13 -7.76 -8.14
CA SER A 31 9.07 -9.21 -8.10
C SER A 31 10.00 -9.85 -9.12
N GLN A 32 10.60 -10.97 -8.74
CA GLN A 32 11.41 -11.79 -9.64
C GLN A 32 10.65 -13.02 -10.14
N SER A 33 9.42 -13.20 -9.69
CA SER A 33 8.57 -14.30 -10.10
C SER A 33 7.14 -13.85 -10.32
N TYR A 34 6.41 -14.63 -11.08
CA TYR A 34 4.99 -14.38 -11.35
C TYR A 34 4.22 -15.68 -11.44
N TYR A 35 2.91 -15.61 -11.36
CA TYR A 35 2.04 -16.75 -11.62
C TYR A 35 1.48 -16.65 -13.03
N ASP A 36 1.69 -17.72 -13.78
CA ASP A 36 1.12 -17.88 -15.11
C ASP A 36 -0.18 -18.66 -15.01
N LEU A 37 -1.18 -18.22 -15.75
CA LEU A 37 -2.49 -18.87 -15.80
C LEU A 37 -2.56 -19.80 -17.01
N GLU A 38 -2.70 -21.10 -16.77
CA GLU A 38 -2.92 -22.07 -17.81
C GLU A 38 -4.35 -22.62 -17.75
N ILE A 39 -5.06 -22.53 -18.86
CA ILE A 39 -6.43 -23.02 -18.99
C ILE A 39 -6.44 -24.16 -19.99
N ASN A 40 -6.81 -25.34 -19.54
CA ASN A 40 -6.92 -26.53 -20.37
C ASN A 40 -8.39 -26.94 -20.47
N PRO A 41 -9.01 -26.81 -21.65
CA PRO A 41 -10.38 -27.27 -21.85
C PRO A 41 -10.45 -28.80 -21.74
N LEU A 42 -11.44 -29.30 -20.99
CA LEU A 42 -11.69 -30.74 -20.86
C LEU A 42 -12.65 -31.21 -21.95
N ASP A 43 -13.82 -30.62 -21.98
CA ASP A 43 -14.88 -30.88 -22.94
C ASP A 43 -15.82 -29.68 -23.01
N ARG A 44 -17.07 -29.89 -23.45
CA ARG A 44 -18.08 -28.83 -23.53
C ARG A 44 -18.47 -28.27 -22.15
N ASN A 45 -18.23 -29.00 -21.09
CA ASN A 45 -18.77 -28.71 -19.74
C ASN A 45 -17.75 -28.20 -18.75
N GLY A 46 -16.50 -28.06 -19.16
CA GLY A 46 -15.51 -27.63 -18.19
C GLY A 46 -14.12 -27.38 -18.72
N CYS A 47 -13.29 -26.90 -17.80
CA CYS A 47 -11.85 -26.72 -18.03
C CYS A 47 -11.12 -26.92 -16.72
N THR A 48 -9.82 -27.16 -16.81
CA THR A 48 -8.92 -27.07 -15.65
C THR A 48 -8.16 -25.75 -15.73
N VAL A 49 -7.97 -25.12 -14.57
CA VAL A 49 -7.19 -23.88 -14.44
C VAL A 49 -6.03 -24.15 -13.50
N SER A 50 -4.83 -23.85 -13.96
CA SER A 50 -3.61 -24.02 -13.17
C SER A 50 -2.91 -22.66 -13.02
N LEU A 51 -2.47 -22.37 -11.80
CA LEU A 51 -1.61 -21.24 -11.51
C LEU A 51 -0.20 -21.78 -11.28
N ILE A 52 0.72 -21.43 -12.17
CA ILE A 52 2.08 -21.94 -12.12
C ILE A 52 3.03 -20.79 -11.83
N ARG A 53 3.81 -20.92 -10.76
CA ARG A 53 4.83 -19.92 -10.43
C ARG A 53 6.00 -20.07 -11.40
N LYS A 54 6.33 -18.98 -12.08
CA LYS A 54 7.44 -18.90 -13.02
C LYS A 54 8.43 -17.82 -12.63
N GLN A 55 9.68 -18.04 -12.98
CA GLN A 55 10.74 -17.06 -12.80
C GLN A 55 10.68 -16.03 -13.93
N ALA A 56 10.72 -14.76 -13.61
CA ALA A 56 10.80 -13.70 -14.59
C ALA A 56 12.23 -13.60 -15.15
N GLU A 57 12.36 -13.30 -16.44
CA GLU A 57 13.68 -13.07 -17.07
C GLU A 57 14.34 -11.80 -16.52
N LYS A 58 13.54 -10.79 -16.23
CA LYS A 58 13.96 -9.52 -15.63
C LYS A 58 13.09 -9.22 -14.42
N GLU A 59 13.62 -8.47 -13.48
CA GLU A 59 12.83 -8.00 -12.35
C GLU A 59 11.59 -7.23 -12.84
N ILE A 60 10.43 -7.63 -12.33
CA ILE A 60 9.16 -6.96 -12.64
C ILE A 60 9.00 -5.82 -11.65
N VAL A 61 8.85 -4.60 -12.15
CA VAL A 61 8.68 -3.40 -11.34
C VAL A 61 7.39 -2.70 -11.74
N HIS A 62 6.52 -2.46 -10.77
CA HIS A 62 5.31 -1.68 -10.95
C HIS A 62 5.39 -0.42 -10.09
N THR A 63 5.14 0.72 -10.69
CA THR A 63 5.16 2.03 -10.04
C THR A 63 3.81 2.73 -10.18
N PRO A 64 3.49 3.73 -9.33
CA PRO A 64 2.22 4.44 -9.42
C PRO A 64 1.95 5.08 -10.78
N GLU A 65 2.99 5.51 -11.48
CA GLU A 65 2.88 6.17 -12.78
C GLU A 65 2.30 5.28 -13.89
N GLU A 66 2.32 3.97 -13.71
CA GLU A 66 1.73 3.01 -14.67
C GLU A 66 0.20 3.01 -14.64
N TYR A 67 -0.41 3.52 -13.56
CA TYR A 67 -1.85 3.43 -13.32
C TYR A 67 -2.54 4.76 -13.57
N ASN A 68 -3.70 4.72 -14.19
CA ASN A 68 -4.53 5.92 -14.37
C ASN A 68 -5.10 6.44 -13.03
N PHE A 69 -5.30 5.53 -12.09
CA PHE A 69 -5.86 5.83 -10.77
C PHE A 69 -4.98 5.20 -9.70
N PRO A 70 -3.79 5.76 -9.42
CA PRO A 70 -2.93 5.23 -8.38
C PRO A 70 -3.55 5.39 -6.99
N ASP A 71 -3.14 4.53 -6.07
CA ASP A 71 -3.57 4.64 -4.68
C ASP A 71 -3.14 5.99 -4.10
N SER A 72 -4.10 6.70 -3.54
CA SER A 72 -3.88 8.02 -2.95
C SER A 72 -4.70 8.20 -1.69
N LEU A 73 -4.22 9.07 -0.82
CA LEU A 73 -4.91 9.37 0.44
C LEU A 73 -6.18 10.19 0.19
N TYR A 74 -7.19 9.92 0.99
CA TYR A 74 -8.45 10.66 1.04
C TYR A 74 -9.18 10.69 -0.30
N GLN A 75 -9.29 9.53 -0.95
CA GLN A 75 -10.12 9.39 -2.14
C GLN A 75 -11.58 9.74 -1.83
N GLU A 76 -12.28 10.32 -2.79
CA GLU A 76 -13.61 10.90 -2.56
C GLU A 76 -14.65 9.92 -2.01
N HIS A 77 -14.57 8.65 -2.40
CA HIS A 77 -15.50 7.65 -1.90
C HIS A 77 -15.26 7.23 -0.43
N TRP A 78 -14.17 7.68 0.19
CA TRP A 78 -13.87 7.49 1.61
C TRP A 78 -14.12 8.78 2.38
N GLU A 79 -15.39 9.21 2.49
CA GLU A 79 -15.76 10.53 3.02
C GLU A 79 -15.29 10.80 4.45
N HIS A 80 -15.29 9.78 5.29
CA HIS A 80 -14.95 9.89 6.71
C HIS A 80 -13.58 9.34 7.05
N ALA A 81 -12.70 9.24 6.06
CA ALA A 81 -11.36 8.70 6.27
C ALA A 81 -10.51 9.57 7.16
N GLN A 82 -9.66 8.91 7.91
CA GLN A 82 -8.57 9.52 8.70
C GLN A 82 -7.28 8.81 8.34
N ALA A 83 -6.20 9.56 8.24
CA ALA A 83 -4.91 9.00 7.91
C ALA A 83 -3.85 9.41 8.93
N TYR A 84 -2.92 8.51 9.15
CA TYR A 84 -1.76 8.67 10.02
C TYR A 84 -0.54 8.13 9.31
N GLY A 85 0.62 8.65 9.63
CA GLY A 85 1.83 8.15 8.98
C GLY A 85 3.11 8.74 9.49
N ILE A 86 4.18 8.40 8.80
CA ILE A 86 5.53 8.89 9.05
C ILE A 86 5.95 9.71 7.85
N VAL A 87 6.42 10.92 8.11
CA VAL A 87 6.83 11.88 7.10
C VAL A 87 8.30 12.24 7.35
N SER A 88 9.09 12.32 6.28
CA SER A 88 10.48 12.75 6.38
C SER A 88 10.58 14.24 6.70
N GLU A 89 11.77 14.70 7.07
CA GLU A 89 12.05 16.12 7.26
C GLU A 89 11.79 16.96 6.00
N CYS A 90 11.93 16.35 4.82
CA CYS A 90 11.66 16.98 3.52
C CYS A 90 10.17 16.97 3.14
N GLY A 91 9.31 16.34 3.94
CA GLY A 91 7.88 16.26 3.66
C GLY A 91 7.45 15.04 2.84
N ASP A 92 8.33 14.07 2.62
CA ASP A 92 8.01 12.85 1.88
C ASP A 92 7.29 11.83 2.77
N LEU A 93 6.26 11.20 2.24
CA LEU A 93 5.55 10.14 2.92
C LEU A 93 6.42 8.87 2.96
N LEU A 94 6.67 8.35 4.17
CA LEU A 94 7.48 7.16 4.40
C LEU A 94 6.67 5.96 4.84
N ALA A 95 5.52 6.17 5.45
CA ALA A 95 4.58 5.13 5.83
C ALA A 95 3.22 5.76 6.08
N CYS A 96 2.16 5.02 5.88
CA CYS A 96 0.82 5.52 6.19
C CYS A 96 -0.16 4.40 6.49
N ILE A 97 -1.19 4.76 7.22
CA ILE A 97 -2.43 4.02 7.35
C ILE A 97 -3.59 4.99 7.12
N GLU A 98 -4.56 4.58 6.36
CA GLU A 98 -5.83 5.29 6.22
C GLU A 98 -6.95 4.36 6.68
N ILE A 99 -7.82 4.88 7.52
CA ILE A 99 -8.95 4.15 8.06
C ILE A 99 -10.23 4.92 7.75
N CYS A 100 -11.31 4.19 7.51
CA CYS A 100 -12.62 4.76 7.25
C CYS A 100 -13.70 3.94 7.93
N PRO A 101 -14.56 4.56 8.76
CA PRO A 101 -15.73 3.88 9.29
C PRO A 101 -16.67 3.43 8.17
N GLU A 102 -17.08 2.19 8.22
CA GLU A 102 -18.05 1.62 7.28
C GLU A 102 -19.38 1.42 8.02
N GLU A 103 -20.31 2.35 7.82
CA GLU A 103 -21.54 2.43 8.63
C GLU A 103 -22.44 1.21 8.46
N TRP A 104 -22.62 0.73 7.22
CA TRP A 104 -23.52 -0.38 6.93
C TRP A 104 -23.12 -1.70 7.62
N SER A 105 -21.83 -1.90 7.86
CA SER A 105 -21.30 -3.11 8.50
C SER A 105 -20.87 -2.88 9.95
N ASN A 106 -20.87 -1.63 10.41
CA ASN A 106 -20.36 -1.20 11.71
C ASN A 106 -18.91 -1.66 11.95
N ARG A 107 -18.08 -1.48 10.95
CA ARG A 107 -16.65 -1.85 10.96
C ARG A 107 -15.78 -0.63 10.69
N LEU A 108 -14.54 -0.72 11.12
CA LEU A 108 -13.49 0.19 10.71
C LEU A 108 -12.68 -0.48 9.61
N MET A 109 -12.70 0.11 8.42
CA MET A 109 -11.96 -0.42 7.28
C MET A 109 -10.58 0.23 7.22
N VAL A 110 -9.55 -0.58 7.02
CA VAL A 110 -8.23 -0.08 6.64
C VAL A 110 -8.24 0.05 5.12
N THR A 111 -8.27 1.27 4.63
CA THR A 111 -8.36 1.58 3.20
C THR A 111 -6.99 1.62 2.54
N GLU A 112 -5.97 2.01 3.28
CA GLU A 112 -4.58 2.03 2.84
C GLU A 112 -3.67 1.63 4.00
N LEU A 113 -2.64 0.86 3.69
CA LEU A 113 -1.56 0.51 4.62
C LEU A 113 -0.29 0.30 3.81
N TRP A 114 0.67 1.17 4.04
CA TRP A 114 1.91 1.13 3.28
C TRP A 114 3.10 1.56 4.15
N VAL A 115 4.22 0.89 3.95
CA VAL A 115 5.51 1.21 4.58
C VAL A 115 6.58 1.19 3.49
N SER A 116 7.38 2.25 3.40
CA SER A 116 8.49 2.31 2.45
C SER A 116 9.52 1.19 2.70
N ASP A 117 10.24 0.81 1.66
CA ASP A 117 11.22 -0.28 1.73
C ASP A 117 12.28 -0.04 2.81
N GLU A 118 12.73 1.20 2.96
CA GLU A 118 13.74 1.57 3.98
C GLU A 118 13.25 1.42 5.43
N LEU A 119 11.94 1.45 5.66
CA LEU A 119 11.34 1.31 6.99
C LEU A 119 10.73 -0.07 7.25
N ARG A 120 10.75 -0.96 6.29
CA ARG A 120 10.21 -2.32 6.46
C ARG A 120 11.04 -3.15 7.44
N HIS A 121 10.40 -4.18 7.99
CA HIS A 121 11.01 -5.10 8.95
C HIS A 121 11.45 -4.46 10.28
N GLN A 122 10.87 -3.30 10.62
CA GLN A 122 11.11 -2.59 11.87
C GLN A 122 9.88 -2.49 12.77
N GLY A 123 8.81 -3.21 12.42
CA GLY A 123 7.56 -3.20 13.17
C GLY A 123 6.68 -1.99 12.93
N ILE A 124 6.96 -1.17 11.93
CA ILE A 124 6.20 0.05 11.63
C ILE A 124 4.76 -0.28 11.24
N GLY A 125 4.54 -1.27 10.37
CA GLY A 125 3.19 -1.67 9.97
C GLY A 125 2.32 -2.08 11.16
N LYS A 126 2.89 -2.81 12.12
CA LYS A 126 2.21 -3.17 13.36
C LYS A 126 1.86 -1.94 14.20
N ARG A 127 2.80 -1.01 14.36
CA ARG A 127 2.57 0.23 15.11
C ARG A 127 1.47 1.09 14.49
N LEU A 128 1.37 1.11 13.16
CA LEU A 128 0.30 1.83 12.46
C LEU A 128 -1.07 1.21 12.73
N MET A 129 -1.13 -0.12 12.89
CA MET A 129 -2.38 -0.84 13.19
C MET A 129 -2.81 -0.71 14.66
N ASP A 130 -1.91 -0.40 15.57
CA ASP A 130 -2.20 -0.24 17.00
C ASP A 130 -2.79 1.15 17.27
#